data_7ebb8394e83cecf43e922bea5dd47c03
#
_entry.id   7ebb8394e83cecf43e922bea5dd47c03
#
_cell.length_a   1.000
_cell.length_b   1.000
_cell.length_c   1.000
_cell.angle_alpha   90.00
_cell.angle_beta   90.00
_cell.angle_gamma   90.00
#
_symmetry.space_group_name_H-M   'P 1'
#
loop_
_entity.id
_entity.type
_entity.pdbx_description
1 polymer ?
#
loop_
_entity_poly.entity_id
_entity_poly.type
_entity_poly.pdbx_seq_one_letter_code
_entity_poly.pdbx_strand_id
1 'polypeptide(L)' 'MRMYSPEELDVMAEAYDRALDKAPRGITSTETTQQLVQEIAWAVANGLRDEDTLASIALGRTGAI' A
#
# COMPACT_ATOMS: atom_id res chain seq x y z
N MET A 1 16.82 -9.53 2.93
CA MET A 1 15.41 -9.45 2.47
C MET A 1 14.48 -9.79 3.63
N ARG A 2 13.49 -8.94 3.87
CA ARG A 2 12.51 -9.21 4.91
C ARG A 2 11.45 -10.17 4.40
N MET A 3 11.15 -11.17 5.19
CA MET A 3 10.06 -12.10 4.88
C MET A 3 8.81 -11.71 5.66
N TYR A 4 7.66 -11.79 5.02
CA TYR A 4 6.39 -11.47 5.63
C TYR A 4 5.60 -12.75 5.88
N SER A 5 4.83 -12.77 6.98
CA SER A 5 3.94 -13.89 7.27
C SER A 5 2.76 -13.89 6.29
N PRO A 6 2.03 -15.03 6.16
CA PRO A 6 0.83 -15.04 5.33
C PRO A 6 -0.20 -13.99 5.73
N GLU A 7 -0.37 -13.72 7.03
CA GLU A 7 -1.27 -12.68 7.50
C GLU A 7 -0.82 -11.30 7.04
N GLU A 8 0.48 -11.03 7.11
CA GLU A 8 1.01 -9.77 6.66
C GLU A 8 0.82 -9.59 5.15
N LEU A 9 1.03 -10.65 4.39
CA LEU A 9 0.80 -10.61 2.94
C LEU A 9 -0.66 -10.33 2.60
N ASP A 10 -1.59 -10.94 3.35
CA ASP A 10 -3.02 -10.68 3.15
C ASP A 10 -3.37 -9.21 3.44
N VAL A 11 -2.85 -8.67 4.53
CA VAL A 11 -3.07 -7.26 4.88
C VAL A 11 -2.51 -6.35 3.80
N MET A 12 -1.32 -6.66 3.30
CA MET A 12 -0.68 -5.86 2.26
C MET A 12 -1.50 -5.90 0.96
N ALA A 13 -2.00 -7.07 0.57
CA ALA A 13 -2.80 -7.21 -0.64
C ALA A 13 -4.11 -6.43 -0.53
N GLU A 14 -4.79 -6.51 0.60
CA GLU A 14 -6.02 -5.77 0.85
C GLU A 14 -5.77 -4.26 0.83
N ALA A 15 -4.70 -3.82 1.48
CA ALA A 15 -4.35 -2.41 1.51
C ALA A 15 -4.06 -1.89 0.10
N TYR A 16 -3.37 -2.67 -0.70
CA TYR A 16 -3.06 -2.31 -2.07
C TYR A 16 -4.33 -2.16 -2.90
N ASP A 17 -5.25 -3.12 -2.80
CA ASP A 17 -6.52 -3.06 -3.50
C ASP A 17 -7.33 -1.82 -3.10
N ARG A 18 -7.37 -1.51 -1.81
CA ARG A 18 -8.07 -0.33 -1.30
C ARG A 18 -7.42 0.96 -1.79
N ALA A 19 -6.09 0.98 -1.87
CA ALA A 19 -5.37 2.14 -2.39
C ALA A 19 -5.71 2.37 -3.86
N LEU A 20 -5.76 1.32 -4.66
CA LEU A 20 -6.13 1.44 -6.07
C LEU A 20 -7.55 1.95 -6.24
N ASP A 21 -8.48 1.48 -5.40
CA ASP A 21 -9.88 1.95 -5.44
C ASP A 21 -10.00 3.43 -5.11
N LYS A 22 -9.19 3.92 -4.20
CA LYS A 22 -9.22 5.32 -3.77
C LYS A 22 -8.42 6.25 -4.67
N ALA A 23 -7.51 5.70 -5.47
CA ALA A 23 -6.65 6.51 -6.31
C ALA A 23 -7.45 7.19 -7.42
N PRO A 24 -7.11 8.44 -7.78
CA PRO A 24 -7.73 9.09 -8.92
C PRO A 24 -7.47 8.31 -10.20
N ARG A 25 -8.37 8.44 -11.15
CA ARG A 25 -8.22 7.79 -12.46
C ARG A 25 -6.94 8.27 -13.12
N GLY A 26 -6.24 7.35 -13.76
CA GLY A 26 -5.02 7.66 -14.48
C GLY A 26 -3.74 7.41 -13.68
N ILE A 27 -3.86 7.08 -12.39
CA ILE A 27 -2.69 6.73 -11.59
C ILE A 27 -2.47 5.22 -11.73
N THR A 28 -1.93 4.84 -12.88
CA THR A 28 -1.66 3.44 -13.19
C THR A 28 -0.25 3.24 -13.70
N SER A 29 0.63 4.24 -13.53
CA SER A 29 2.02 4.07 -13.95
C SER A 29 2.70 3.01 -13.08
N THR A 30 3.65 2.30 -13.67
CA THR A 30 4.40 1.29 -12.96
C THR A 30 5.14 1.90 -11.75
N GLU A 31 5.67 3.10 -11.90
CA GLU A 31 6.37 3.78 -10.83
C GLU A 31 5.46 4.06 -9.63
N THR A 32 4.25 4.57 -9.89
CA THR A 32 3.29 4.83 -8.82
C THR A 32 2.89 3.54 -8.13
N THR A 33 2.65 2.49 -8.90
CA THR A 33 2.29 1.18 -8.37
C THR A 33 3.39 0.64 -7.46
N GLN A 34 4.63 0.74 -7.90
CA GLN A 34 5.77 0.29 -7.10
C GLN A 34 5.89 1.08 -5.81
N GLN A 35 5.68 2.39 -5.87
CA GLN A 35 5.71 3.22 -4.66
C GLN A 35 4.61 2.83 -3.68
N LEU A 36 3.40 2.57 -4.17
CA LEU A 36 2.31 2.12 -3.30
C LEU A 36 2.69 0.84 -2.56
N VAL A 37 3.24 -0.13 -3.28
CA VAL A 37 3.66 -1.40 -2.69
C VAL A 37 4.75 -1.17 -1.65
N GLN A 38 5.74 -0.35 -1.96
CA GLN A 38 6.85 -0.08 -1.04
C GLN A 38 6.37 0.60 0.25
N GLU A 39 5.48 1.58 0.12
CA GLU A 39 4.96 2.29 1.28
C GLU A 39 4.11 1.37 2.16
N ILE A 40 3.30 0.52 1.55
CA ILE A 40 2.49 -0.45 2.29
C ILE A 40 3.42 -1.44 3.00
N ALA A 41 4.43 -1.95 2.31
CA ALA A 41 5.37 -2.90 2.90
C ALA A 41 6.11 -2.28 4.08
N TRP A 42 6.56 -1.03 3.94
CA TRP A 42 7.24 -0.31 5.01
C TRP A 42 6.34 -0.16 6.23
N ALA A 43 5.08 0.23 6.01
CA ALA A 43 4.14 0.44 7.11
C ALA A 43 3.82 -0.88 7.83
N VAL A 44 3.65 -1.96 7.09
CA VAL A 44 3.41 -3.28 7.68
C VAL A 44 4.64 -3.72 8.50
N ALA A 45 5.84 -3.44 7.99
CA ALA A 45 7.08 -3.74 8.72
C ALA A 45 7.16 -2.97 10.03
N ASN A 46 6.50 -1.83 10.12
CA ASN A 46 6.46 -1.01 11.33
C ASN A 46 5.25 -1.31 12.23
N GLY A 47 4.52 -2.35 11.93
CA GLY A 47 3.46 -2.85 12.81
C GLY A 47 2.04 -2.43 12.46
N LEU A 48 1.85 -1.65 11.40
CA LEU A 48 0.50 -1.26 10.98
C LEU A 48 -0.22 -2.44 10.36
N ARG A 49 -1.49 -2.60 10.69
CA ARG A 49 -2.31 -3.73 10.23
C ARG A 49 -3.68 -3.32 9.71
N ASP A 50 -4.04 -2.03 9.84
CA ASP A 50 -5.33 -1.54 9.36
C ASP A 50 -5.23 -1.20 7.87
N GLU A 51 -5.96 -1.93 7.04
CA GLU A 51 -5.90 -1.80 5.59
C GLU A 51 -6.25 -0.39 5.10
N ASP A 52 -7.25 0.24 5.72
CA ASP A 52 -7.64 1.59 5.32
C ASP A 52 -6.55 2.60 5.64
N THR A 53 -5.94 2.48 6.81
CA THR A 53 -4.84 3.35 7.22
C THR A 53 -3.64 3.16 6.29
N LEU A 54 -3.31 1.91 5.98
CA LEU A 54 -2.21 1.61 5.06
C LEU A 54 -2.45 2.22 3.69
N ALA A 55 -3.66 2.07 3.16
CA ALA A 55 -4.02 2.61 1.86
C ALA A 55 -3.90 4.14 1.86
N SER A 56 -4.39 4.80 2.90
CA SER A 56 -4.34 6.26 3.01
C SER A 56 -2.91 6.77 3.10
N ILE A 57 -2.07 6.11 3.89
CA ILE A 57 -0.66 6.50 4.02
C ILE A 57 0.05 6.33 2.69
N ALA A 58 -0.16 5.21 2.02
CA ALA A 58 0.50 4.93 0.76
C ALA A 58 0.12 5.97 -0.30
N LEU A 59 -1.16 6.29 -0.41
CA LEU A 59 -1.63 7.29 -1.38
C LEU A 59 -1.08 8.67 -1.06
N GLY A 60 -1.07 9.06 0.22
CA GLY A 60 -0.53 10.34 0.63
C GLY A 60 0.95 10.48 0.32
N ARG A 61 1.72 9.43 0.55
CA ARG A 61 3.17 9.47 0.31
C ARG A 61 3.54 9.44 -1.17
N THR A 62 2.71 8.83 -1.99
CA THR A 62 2.97 8.81 -3.44
C THR A 62 2.51 10.08 -4.13
N GLY A 63 1.84 10.97 -3.42
CA GLY A 63 1.30 12.19 -4.01
C GLY A 63 0.09 11.94 -4.90
N ALA A 64 -0.57 10.80 -4.73
CA ALA A 64 -1.71 10.42 -5.56
C ALA A 64 -3.02 11.08 -5.11
N ILE A 65 -2.98 11.79 -4.00
CA ILE A 65 -4.16 12.49 -3.48
C ILE A 65 -3.96 13.98 -3.61
#